data_483c72dcd60498e7547e499ff78d0c6d
#
_entry.id   483c72dcd60498e7547e499ff78d0c6d
#
_cell.length_a   1.000
_cell.length_b   1.000
_cell.length_c   1.000
_cell.angle_alpha   90.00
_cell.angle_beta   90.00
_cell.angle_gamma   90.00
#
_symmetry.space_group_name_H-M   'P 1'
#
loop_
_entity.id
_entity.type
_entity.pdbx_description
1 polymer ?
#
loop_
_entity_poly.entity_id
_entity_poly.type
_entity_poly.pdbx_seq_one_letter_code
_entity_poly.pdbx_strand_id
1 'polypeptide(L)'
;MLLKHQKITIRDAVGEDAPLLARWWNDGRVMAHAGFPKGLGTSPEKNAADLARDSDEKRRRLILLWEDIPIGEMVYRNLGNETADIGIKICEEAYQEKGIGRVALSMLIQNLFDSGYTKIVLDTNLNNTRAQHVYEKLGFQKLCVNVNCWRNQLGRWESSVDYALTMDNFVNFAV
;
A
#
# COMPACT_ATOMS: atom_id res chain seq x y z
N MET A 1 -6.89 -11.73 -7.40
CA MET A 1 -6.35 -10.70 -8.34
C MET A 1 -5.03 -11.16 -8.91
N LEU A 2 -4.80 -10.92 -10.20
CA LEU A 2 -3.49 -11.11 -10.85
C LEU A 2 -3.35 -10.03 -11.94
N LEU A 3 -2.47 -9.08 -11.73
CA LEU A 3 -2.18 -7.99 -12.67
C LEU A 3 -0.74 -8.09 -13.14
N LYS A 4 -0.48 -7.88 -14.43
CA LYS A 4 0.85 -7.92 -15.02
C LYS A 4 1.07 -6.74 -15.95
N HIS A 5 2.21 -6.08 -15.81
CA HIS A 5 2.68 -5.03 -16.71
C HIS A 5 4.21 -5.05 -16.77
N GLN A 6 4.78 -5.31 -17.94
CA GLN A 6 6.24 -5.45 -18.12
C GLN A 6 6.85 -6.44 -17.11
N LYS A 7 7.73 -5.97 -16.23
CA LYS A 7 8.41 -6.76 -15.18
C LYS A 7 7.64 -6.82 -13.87
N ILE A 8 6.52 -6.10 -13.75
CA ILE A 8 5.75 -5.96 -12.53
C ILE A 8 4.59 -6.95 -12.54
N THR A 9 4.47 -7.71 -11.46
CA THR A 9 3.29 -8.55 -11.18
C THR A 9 2.72 -8.17 -9.81
N ILE A 10 1.40 -8.05 -9.73
CA ILE A 10 0.66 -7.88 -8.47
C ILE A 10 -0.29 -9.07 -8.37
N ARG A 11 -0.21 -9.81 -7.27
CA ARG A 11 -1.08 -10.95 -7.00
C ARG A 11 -1.61 -10.95 -5.58
N ASP A 12 -2.68 -11.68 -5.34
CA ASP A 12 -3.16 -11.92 -3.99
C ASP A 12 -2.05 -12.53 -3.13
N ALA A 13 -1.94 -12.05 -1.89
CA ALA A 13 -1.13 -12.71 -0.89
C ALA A 13 -1.86 -13.98 -0.41
N VAL A 14 -1.10 -15.05 -0.25
CA VAL A 14 -1.57 -16.37 0.19
C VAL A 14 -0.87 -16.79 1.47
N GLY A 15 -1.34 -17.87 2.11
CA GLY A 15 -0.78 -18.33 3.37
C GLY A 15 0.74 -18.59 3.33
N GLU A 16 1.25 -19.03 2.19
CA GLU A 16 2.68 -19.27 1.94
C GLU A 16 3.53 -18.00 1.96
N ASP A 17 2.91 -16.82 1.78
CA ASP A 17 3.59 -15.53 1.90
C ASP A 17 3.75 -15.05 3.35
N ALA A 18 3.11 -15.71 4.32
CA ALA A 18 3.12 -15.28 5.71
C ALA A 18 4.52 -15.14 6.34
N PRO A 19 5.50 -16.04 6.07
CA PRO A 19 6.88 -15.84 6.54
C PRO A 19 7.56 -14.62 5.92
N LEU A 20 7.33 -14.36 4.64
CA LEU A 20 7.85 -13.18 3.94
C LEU A 20 7.28 -11.90 4.53
N LEU A 21 5.98 -11.83 4.73
CA LEU A 21 5.31 -10.69 5.37
C LEU A 21 5.79 -10.48 6.80
N ALA A 22 6.01 -11.56 7.58
CA ALA A 22 6.58 -11.46 8.93
C ALA A 22 7.99 -10.85 8.91
N ARG A 23 8.85 -11.26 7.96
CA ARG A 23 10.17 -10.68 7.78
C ARG A 23 10.10 -9.17 7.53
N TRP A 24 9.27 -8.74 6.57
CA TRP A 24 9.12 -7.32 6.25
C TRP A 24 8.50 -6.51 7.39
N TRP A 25 7.43 -7.02 8.02
CA TRP A 25 6.72 -6.29 9.07
C TRP A 25 7.48 -6.23 10.40
N ASN A 26 8.45 -7.11 10.61
CA ASN A 26 9.32 -7.08 11.77
C ASN A 26 10.60 -6.25 11.53
N ASP A 27 10.82 -5.77 10.32
CA ASP A 27 11.92 -4.83 10.02
C ASP A 27 11.46 -3.39 10.28
N GLY A 28 12.07 -2.75 11.29
CA GLY A 28 11.77 -1.36 11.65
C GLY A 28 12.05 -0.37 10.53
N ARG A 29 12.99 -0.66 9.62
CA ARG A 29 13.29 0.21 8.46
C ARG A 29 12.11 0.20 7.47
N VAL A 30 11.48 -0.94 7.27
CA VAL A 30 10.28 -1.10 6.43
C VAL A 30 9.07 -0.45 7.09
N MET A 31 8.93 -0.57 8.41
CA MET A 31 7.74 -0.24 9.15
C MET A 31 7.78 1.12 9.85
N ALA A 32 8.88 1.87 9.75
CA ALA A 32 9.03 3.16 10.44
C ALA A 32 7.92 4.17 10.09
N HIS A 33 7.61 4.36 8.80
CA HIS A 33 6.56 5.28 8.36
C HIS A 33 5.15 4.83 8.75
N ALA A 34 4.97 3.54 9.02
CA ALA A 34 3.73 3.00 9.56
C ALA A 34 3.63 3.10 11.10
N GLY A 35 4.65 3.68 11.74
CA GLY A 35 4.68 3.90 13.18
C GLY A 35 5.36 2.80 14.00
N PHE A 36 6.03 1.85 13.36
CA PHE A 36 6.69 0.72 14.02
C PHE A 36 8.21 0.71 13.74
N PRO A 37 8.97 1.69 14.25
CA PRO A 37 10.41 1.77 14.01
C PRO A 37 11.21 0.61 14.62
N LYS A 38 10.60 -0.21 15.47
CA LYS A 38 11.18 -1.45 16.01
C LYS A 38 10.60 -2.71 15.37
N GLY A 39 9.81 -2.54 14.30
CA GLY A 39 9.04 -3.63 13.70
C GLY A 39 7.76 -3.97 14.45
N LEU A 40 6.89 -4.74 13.82
CA LEU A 40 5.55 -5.07 14.33
C LEU A 40 5.54 -6.16 15.40
N GLY A 41 6.57 -7.03 15.42
CA GLY A 41 6.63 -8.18 16.34
C GLY A 41 5.57 -9.26 16.05
N THR A 42 5.27 -9.48 14.77
CA THR A 42 4.31 -10.50 14.33
C THR A 42 4.97 -11.85 14.07
N SER A 43 4.17 -12.92 13.88
CA SER A 43 4.64 -14.25 13.51
C SER A 43 4.03 -14.71 12.19
N PRO A 44 4.69 -15.67 11.49
CA PRO A 44 4.13 -16.27 10.28
C PRO A 44 2.74 -16.89 10.50
N GLU A 45 2.53 -17.56 11.64
CA GLU A 45 1.27 -18.21 11.97
C GLU A 45 0.13 -17.21 12.11
N LYS A 46 0.40 -16.10 12.81
CA LYS A 46 -0.56 -14.99 12.94
C LYS A 46 -0.87 -14.37 11.60
N ASN A 47 0.15 -14.14 10.78
CA ASN A 47 -0.03 -13.55 9.44
C ASN A 47 -0.82 -14.48 8.52
N ALA A 48 -0.57 -15.79 8.56
CA ALA A 48 -1.34 -16.77 7.78
C ALA A 48 -2.82 -16.78 8.19
N ALA A 49 -3.11 -16.75 9.48
CA ALA A 49 -4.46 -16.66 10.01
C ALA A 49 -5.18 -15.35 9.59
N ASP A 50 -4.44 -14.25 9.56
CA ASP A 50 -4.97 -12.96 9.12
C ASP A 50 -5.20 -12.92 7.59
N LEU A 51 -4.32 -13.52 6.79
CA LEU A 51 -4.50 -13.64 5.33
C LEU A 51 -5.72 -14.49 4.97
N ALA A 52 -5.98 -15.55 5.73
CA ALA A 52 -7.15 -16.41 5.52
C ALA A 52 -8.50 -15.67 5.66
N ARG A 53 -8.51 -14.49 6.29
CA ARG A 53 -9.68 -13.62 6.44
C ARG A 53 -9.79 -12.54 5.38
N ASP A 54 -8.82 -12.44 4.48
CA ASP A 54 -8.83 -11.44 3.42
C ASP A 54 -9.93 -11.77 2.39
N SER A 55 -10.66 -10.76 1.99
CA SER A 55 -11.71 -10.85 0.96
C SER A 55 -11.84 -9.52 0.23
N ASP A 56 -12.38 -9.55 -0.99
CA ASP A 56 -12.60 -8.32 -1.78
C ASP A 56 -13.65 -7.41 -1.14
N GLU A 57 -14.54 -7.99 -0.33
CA GLU A 57 -15.60 -7.26 0.37
C GLU A 57 -15.08 -6.45 1.57
N LYS A 58 -13.91 -6.81 2.10
CA LYS A 58 -13.34 -6.14 3.29
C LYS A 58 -11.95 -5.58 3.02
N ARG A 59 -10.99 -6.48 2.87
CA ARG A 59 -9.58 -6.14 2.68
C ARG A 59 -8.90 -7.24 1.89
N ARG A 60 -8.05 -6.86 0.97
CA ARG A 60 -7.19 -7.78 0.23
C ARG A 60 -5.74 -7.30 0.32
N ARG A 61 -4.85 -8.16 0.81
CA ARG A 61 -3.41 -7.96 0.77
C ARG A 61 -2.85 -8.57 -0.50
N LEU A 62 -1.87 -7.89 -1.07
CA LEU A 62 -1.28 -8.23 -2.34
C LEU A 62 0.24 -8.28 -2.20
N ILE A 63 0.88 -9.16 -2.97
CA ILE A 63 2.33 -9.19 -3.12
C ILE A 63 2.71 -8.51 -4.44
N LEU A 64 3.65 -7.59 -4.35
CA LEU A 64 4.27 -6.92 -5.48
C LEU A 64 5.57 -7.64 -5.86
N LEU A 65 5.67 -8.07 -7.13
CA LEU A 65 6.84 -8.76 -7.65
C LEU A 65 7.47 -7.97 -8.79
N TRP A 66 8.79 -8.08 -8.89
CA TRP A 66 9.59 -7.66 -10.02
C TRP A 66 10.30 -8.89 -10.61
N GLU A 67 10.01 -9.25 -11.86
CA GLU A 67 10.55 -10.48 -12.50
C GLU A 67 10.42 -11.71 -11.58
N ASP A 68 9.23 -11.92 -11.01
CA ASP A 68 8.89 -12.99 -10.07
C ASP A 68 9.57 -12.92 -8.68
N ILE A 69 10.40 -11.92 -8.43
CA ILE A 69 11.01 -11.66 -7.11
C ILE A 69 10.05 -10.81 -6.27
N PRO A 70 9.60 -11.25 -5.09
CA PRO A 70 8.80 -10.42 -4.20
C PRO A 70 9.62 -9.23 -3.67
N ILE A 71 9.12 -8.02 -3.91
CA ILE A 71 9.81 -6.77 -3.55
C ILE A 71 9.03 -5.88 -2.60
N GLY A 72 7.76 -6.18 -2.39
CA GLY A 72 6.90 -5.37 -1.54
C GLY A 72 5.48 -5.89 -1.44
N GLU A 73 4.67 -5.14 -0.76
CA GLU A 73 3.26 -5.43 -0.53
C GLU A 73 2.37 -4.26 -0.93
N MET A 74 1.13 -4.59 -1.25
CA MET A 74 0.05 -3.63 -1.43
C MET A 74 -1.18 -4.12 -0.69
N VAL A 75 -2.11 -3.23 -0.45
CA VAL A 75 -3.39 -3.54 0.18
C VAL A 75 -4.46 -2.64 -0.41
N TYR A 76 -5.67 -3.17 -0.52
CA TYR A 76 -6.86 -2.34 -0.60
C TYR A 76 -7.91 -2.78 0.42
N ARG A 77 -8.71 -1.81 0.86
CA ARG A 77 -9.85 -2.02 1.77
C ARG A 77 -11.09 -1.43 1.14
N ASN A 78 -12.17 -2.20 1.15
CA ASN A 78 -13.47 -1.69 0.75
C ASN A 78 -14.09 -0.90 1.92
N LEU A 79 -14.28 0.40 1.73
CA LEU A 79 -14.89 1.28 2.72
C LEU A 79 -16.42 1.43 2.54
N GLY A 80 -16.99 0.73 1.56
CA GLY A 80 -18.38 0.96 1.13
C GLY A 80 -18.52 2.18 0.23
N ASN A 81 -19.74 2.41 -0.27
CA ASN A 81 -20.06 3.54 -1.14
C ASN A 81 -19.06 3.69 -2.30
N GLU A 82 -18.70 2.57 -2.95
CA GLU A 82 -17.77 2.52 -4.08
C GLU A 82 -16.40 3.19 -3.80
N THR A 83 -15.98 3.20 -2.53
CA THR A 83 -14.73 3.81 -2.09
C THR A 83 -13.75 2.73 -1.62
N ALA A 84 -12.54 2.74 -2.16
CA ALA A 84 -11.43 1.90 -1.71
C ALA A 84 -10.34 2.74 -1.03
N ASP A 85 -9.82 2.24 0.09
CA ASP A 85 -8.57 2.71 0.70
C ASP A 85 -7.43 1.82 0.23
N ILE A 86 -6.30 2.39 -0.16
CA ILE A 86 -5.15 1.65 -0.68
C ILE A 86 -3.85 1.98 0.06
N GLY A 87 -2.93 1.02 0.02
CA GLY A 87 -1.58 1.21 0.55
C GLY A 87 -0.54 0.44 -0.24
N ILE A 88 0.70 0.91 -0.19
CA ILE A 88 1.86 0.28 -0.82
C ILE A 88 3.10 0.43 0.05
N LYS A 89 3.94 -0.61 0.10
CA LYS A 89 5.31 -0.56 0.59
C LYS A 89 6.21 -1.33 -0.36
N ILE A 90 7.27 -0.70 -0.86
CA ILE A 90 8.40 -1.41 -1.47
C ILE A 90 9.35 -1.76 -0.32
N CYS A 91 9.37 -3.03 0.06
CA CYS A 91 10.06 -3.52 1.25
C CYS A 91 11.55 -3.81 1.00
N GLU A 92 11.90 -4.13 -0.24
CA GLU A 92 13.28 -4.39 -0.64
C GLU A 92 13.94 -3.10 -1.13
N GLU A 93 14.95 -2.62 -0.40
CA GLU A 93 15.63 -1.33 -0.63
C GLU A 93 16.19 -1.19 -2.04
N ALA A 94 16.72 -2.30 -2.60
CA ALA A 94 17.29 -2.32 -3.95
C ALA A 94 16.28 -1.94 -5.06
N TYR A 95 14.98 -1.98 -4.77
CA TYR A 95 13.91 -1.67 -5.72
C TYR A 95 13.21 -0.33 -5.46
N GLN A 96 13.62 0.39 -4.42
CA GLN A 96 13.09 1.71 -4.10
C GLN A 96 13.62 2.76 -5.09
N GLU A 97 12.90 3.88 -5.22
CA GLU A 97 13.27 5.06 -6.04
C GLU A 97 13.46 4.79 -7.54
N LYS A 98 12.96 3.66 -8.04
CA LYS A 98 13.03 3.25 -9.47
C LYS A 98 11.73 3.48 -10.24
N GLY A 99 10.77 4.19 -9.66
CA GLY A 99 9.46 4.43 -10.30
C GLY A 99 8.49 3.25 -10.21
N ILE A 100 8.91 2.08 -9.69
CA ILE A 100 8.10 0.85 -9.61
C ILE A 100 6.79 1.11 -8.85
N GLY A 101 6.86 1.79 -7.70
CA GLY A 101 5.69 2.08 -6.87
C GLY A 101 4.59 2.85 -7.60
N ARG A 102 4.97 3.81 -8.45
CA ARG A 102 4.03 4.59 -9.24
C ARG A 102 3.32 3.74 -10.30
N VAL A 103 4.05 2.87 -10.99
CA VAL A 103 3.47 1.94 -11.97
C VAL A 103 2.57 0.91 -11.28
N ALA A 104 3.03 0.31 -10.17
CA ALA A 104 2.25 -0.64 -9.40
C ALA A 104 0.94 -0.04 -8.86
N LEU A 105 0.99 1.20 -8.34
CA LEU A 105 -0.20 1.93 -7.92
C LEU A 105 -1.15 2.17 -9.10
N SER A 106 -0.62 2.56 -10.27
CA SER A 106 -1.45 2.75 -11.47
C SER A 106 -2.19 1.48 -11.86
N MET A 107 -1.52 0.32 -11.80
CA MET A 107 -2.14 -0.98 -12.10
C MET A 107 -3.28 -1.30 -11.13
N LEU A 108 -3.05 -1.12 -9.83
CA LEU A 108 -4.06 -1.38 -8.81
C LEU A 108 -5.23 -0.42 -8.93
N ILE A 109 -4.98 0.88 -9.06
CA ILE A 109 -5.99 1.94 -9.18
C ILE A 109 -6.88 1.69 -10.40
N GLN A 110 -6.29 1.41 -11.57
CA GLN A 110 -7.06 1.09 -12.79
C GLN A 110 -7.96 -0.12 -12.55
N ASN A 111 -7.42 -1.20 -11.99
CA ASN A 111 -8.21 -2.40 -11.69
C ASN A 111 -9.37 -2.14 -10.71
N LEU A 112 -9.17 -1.29 -9.71
CA LEU A 112 -10.22 -0.93 -8.76
C LEU A 112 -11.32 -0.11 -9.44
N PHE A 113 -10.97 0.88 -10.27
CA PHE A 113 -11.96 1.61 -11.07
C PHE A 113 -12.74 0.70 -12.03
N ASP A 114 -12.04 -0.22 -12.74
CA ASP A 114 -12.67 -1.21 -13.61
C ASP A 114 -13.60 -2.18 -12.85
N SER A 115 -13.35 -2.36 -11.55
CA SER A 115 -14.17 -3.19 -10.65
C SER A 115 -15.37 -2.44 -10.03
N GLY A 116 -15.59 -1.16 -10.40
CA GLY A 116 -16.75 -0.38 -9.99
C GLY A 116 -16.52 0.58 -8.82
N TYR A 117 -15.29 0.70 -8.31
CA TYR A 117 -14.98 1.78 -7.38
C TYR A 117 -15.00 3.12 -8.12
N THR A 118 -15.52 4.16 -7.49
CA THR A 118 -15.58 5.52 -8.06
C THR A 118 -14.62 6.48 -7.37
N LYS A 119 -14.15 6.09 -6.18
CA LYS A 119 -13.23 6.90 -5.36
C LYS A 119 -12.16 6.02 -4.72
N ILE A 120 -10.92 6.46 -4.82
CA ILE A 120 -9.78 5.87 -4.13
C ILE A 120 -9.26 6.86 -3.09
N VAL A 121 -9.01 6.39 -1.88
CA VAL A 121 -8.43 7.22 -0.81
C VAL A 121 -7.16 6.56 -0.28
N LEU A 122 -6.32 7.34 0.33
CA LEU A 122 -5.17 6.90 1.10
C LEU A 122 -4.74 7.98 2.09
N ASP A 123 -3.99 7.59 3.08
CA ASP A 123 -3.24 8.49 3.94
C ASP A 123 -1.75 8.10 3.97
N THR A 124 -0.92 9.03 4.34
CA THR A 124 0.50 8.77 4.58
C THR A 124 1.04 9.67 5.69
N ASN A 125 2.15 9.27 6.29
CA ASN A 125 2.85 10.11 7.26
C ASN A 125 3.26 11.44 6.61
N LEU A 126 3.02 12.56 7.30
CA LEU A 126 3.34 13.90 6.80
C LEU A 126 4.84 14.05 6.46
N ASN A 127 5.71 13.29 7.13
CA ASN A 127 7.15 13.29 6.86
C ASN A 127 7.54 12.42 5.65
N ASN A 128 6.63 11.61 5.11
CA ASN A 128 6.88 10.79 3.93
C ASN A 128 6.64 11.59 2.64
N THR A 129 7.48 12.59 2.40
CA THR A 129 7.37 13.50 1.24
C THR A 129 7.52 12.77 -0.08
N ARG A 130 8.29 11.69 -0.11
CA ARG A 130 8.47 10.84 -1.31
C ARG A 130 7.14 10.19 -1.74
N ALA A 131 6.40 9.62 -0.80
CA ALA A 131 5.10 9.02 -1.10
C ALA A 131 4.09 10.10 -1.56
N GLN A 132 4.05 11.25 -0.87
CA GLN A 132 3.19 12.37 -1.24
C GLN A 132 3.44 12.79 -2.71
N HIS A 133 4.69 12.94 -3.10
CA HIS A 133 5.05 13.28 -4.48
C HIS A 133 4.56 12.24 -5.51
N VAL A 134 4.65 10.95 -5.18
CA VAL A 134 4.11 9.88 -6.05
C VAL A 134 2.59 9.99 -6.17
N TYR A 135 1.88 10.19 -5.07
CA TYR A 135 0.42 10.30 -5.07
C TYR A 135 -0.06 11.52 -5.86
N GLU A 136 0.57 12.66 -5.67
CA GLU A 136 0.24 13.89 -6.42
C GLU A 136 0.49 13.71 -7.93
N LYS A 137 1.54 13.00 -8.35
CA LYS A 137 1.77 12.65 -9.77
C LYS A 137 0.69 11.72 -10.34
N LEU A 138 0.12 10.84 -9.54
CA LEU A 138 -0.98 9.97 -9.94
C LEU A 138 -2.33 10.70 -10.05
N GLY A 139 -2.38 11.97 -9.64
CA GLY A 139 -3.57 12.80 -9.67
C GLY A 139 -4.35 12.87 -8.36
N PHE A 140 -3.84 12.27 -7.29
CA PHE A 140 -4.46 12.39 -5.97
C PHE A 140 -4.51 13.85 -5.50
N GLN A 141 -5.66 14.24 -4.98
CA GLN A 141 -5.89 15.55 -4.40
C GLN A 141 -5.72 15.47 -2.89
N LYS A 142 -4.89 16.37 -2.34
CA LYS A 142 -4.73 16.51 -0.89
C LYS A 142 -6.03 17.03 -0.27
N LEU A 143 -6.56 16.32 0.73
CA LEU A 143 -7.78 16.69 1.43
C LEU A 143 -7.50 17.51 2.67
N CYS A 144 -6.66 16.98 3.55
CA CYS A 144 -6.32 17.64 4.81
C CYS A 144 -5.00 17.11 5.38
N VAL A 145 -4.45 17.89 6.30
CA VAL A 145 -3.33 17.49 7.16
C VAL A 145 -3.86 17.31 8.57
N ASN A 146 -3.60 16.15 9.15
CA ASN A 146 -3.98 15.81 10.52
C ASN A 146 -2.76 15.93 11.42
N VAL A 147 -2.64 17.05 12.15
CA VAL A 147 -1.47 17.34 13.00
C VAL A 147 -1.58 16.56 14.30
N ASN A 148 -0.50 15.87 14.70
CA ASN A 148 -0.40 15.11 15.95
C ASN A 148 -1.61 14.19 16.16
N CYS A 149 -2.02 13.45 15.13
CA CYS A 149 -3.26 12.69 15.15
C CYS A 149 -3.12 11.28 15.72
N TRP A 150 -1.89 10.76 15.85
CA TRP A 150 -1.62 9.44 16.42
C TRP A 150 -0.22 9.36 17.04
N ARG A 151 0.02 8.32 17.84
CA ARG A 151 1.34 8.06 18.45
C ARG A 151 1.97 6.83 17.83
N ASN A 152 3.25 6.91 17.49
CA ASN A 152 4.00 5.76 17.03
C ASN A 152 4.42 4.83 18.18
N GLN A 153 5.08 3.74 17.83
CA GLN A 153 5.57 2.72 18.80
C GLN A 153 6.46 3.29 19.91
N LEU A 154 7.12 4.42 19.66
CA LEU A 154 7.99 5.11 20.64
C LEU A 154 7.24 6.17 21.46
N GLY A 155 5.91 6.29 21.30
CA GLY A 155 5.10 7.29 21.97
C GLY A 155 5.22 8.71 21.41
N ARG A 156 5.89 8.89 20.26
CA ARG A 156 6.03 10.19 19.59
C ARG A 156 4.78 10.51 18.79
N TRP A 157 4.34 11.76 18.84
CA TRP A 157 3.25 12.23 18.01
C TRP A 157 3.65 12.26 16.54
N GLU A 158 2.75 11.76 15.71
CA GLU A 158 2.86 11.73 14.26
C GLU A 158 1.70 12.47 13.63
N SER A 159 1.93 12.98 12.44
CA SER A 159 0.93 13.67 11.63
C SER A 159 0.74 12.92 10.31
N SER A 160 -0.46 12.98 9.75
CA SER A 160 -0.78 12.37 8.47
C SER A 160 -1.33 13.40 7.48
N VAL A 161 -1.32 13.03 6.22
CA VAL A 161 -1.99 13.75 5.14
C VAL A 161 -2.89 12.80 4.39
N ASP A 162 -4.14 13.20 4.20
CA ASP A 162 -5.18 12.42 3.53
C ASP A 162 -5.31 12.86 2.08
N TYR A 163 -5.49 11.89 1.19
CA TYR A 163 -5.64 12.08 -0.24
C TYR A 163 -6.87 11.35 -0.78
N ALA A 164 -7.44 11.88 -1.86
CA ALA A 164 -8.47 11.21 -2.63
C ALA A 164 -8.21 11.34 -4.13
N LEU A 165 -8.68 10.34 -4.88
CA LEU A 165 -8.58 10.26 -6.33
C LEU A 165 -9.92 9.79 -6.91
N THR A 166 -10.33 10.43 -8.00
CA THR A 166 -11.41 9.94 -8.87
C THR A 166 -10.84 9.64 -10.26
N MET A 167 -11.61 8.94 -11.09
CA MET A 167 -11.19 8.59 -12.45
C MET A 167 -10.79 9.82 -13.27
N ASP A 168 -11.51 10.94 -13.11
CA ASP A 168 -11.26 12.17 -13.89
C ASP A 168 -9.89 12.79 -13.64
N ASN A 169 -9.32 12.58 -12.46
CA ASN A 169 -8.01 13.10 -12.08
C ASN A 169 -6.90 12.06 -12.22
N PHE A 170 -7.24 10.82 -12.53
CA PHE A 170 -6.25 9.73 -12.54
C PHE A 170 -5.28 9.84 -13.70
N VAL A 171 -3.98 9.85 -13.39
CA VAL A 171 -2.88 9.77 -14.34
C VAL A 171 -2.28 8.36 -14.28
N ASN A 172 -2.53 7.56 -15.32
CA ASN A 172 -2.07 6.18 -15.41
C ASN A 172 -0.62 6.13 -15.96
N PHE A 173 0.29 5.46 -15.25
CA PHE A 173 1.68 5.23 -15.65
C PHE A 173 1.95 3.77 -16.03
N ALA A 174 0.92 2.92 -16.07
CA ALA A 174 0.98 1.53 -16.52
C ALA A 174 0.37 1.37 -17.92
N VAL A 175 0.70 2.28 -18.84
CA VAL A 175 0.25 2.31 -20.24
C VAL A 175 1.35 1.91 -21.18
#